data_99fdd01de8914c69a36c10145c44b8ae
#
_entry.id   99fdd01de8914c69a36c10145c44b8ae
#
_cell.length_a   1.000
_cell.length_b   1.000
_cell.length_c   1.000
_cell.angle_alpha   90.00
_cell.angle_beta   90.00
_cell.angle_gamma   90.00
#
_symmetry.space_group_name_H-M   'P 1'
#
loop_
_entity.id
_entity.type
_entity.pdbx_description
1 polymer ?
#
loop_
_entity_poly.entity_id
_entity_poly.type
_entity_poly.pdbx_seq_one_letter_code
_entity_poly.pdbx_strand_id
1 'polypeptide(L)'
;MNGPPDDRSEATADGDRAVVVAVIASTFFVGFGGGVVFPILPNLGAVLGISPFLVGLILSANRFTRLVANAPAGTLVDRAGTRTPFVVGLTVQGVATAGYIVAVNSGAPATWFLLARVAWGIGSAMVFATAYTIAADVSDGGTRGTNMGLIRGGVIFGFPTGLVVGGIVSEFYGTVAAFVVATVFALFASLLAYLLVPETHVEGDPRESVRPWDVDTSLPALTVGTVNFTVGFAYIGVVFATLVLFLKTNDISVLGLDAQGSSGVFMAVTVVSAAVFMFLGGYVSDQSGRRMPTLLTFLVVTFVGLSLFAVASSVPVLSLACVLVGAGQGGTSGPLMALLADLTPDERMGRAMGTNNVFGDVGGGLGPMVSLPLVDSVGFLPVYAACAVLPLAAGGLLVVGIYRETGELSPRVERPRGGTEDLSD
;
A
#
# COMPACT_ATOMS: atom_id res chain seq x y z
N MET A 1 22.97 -43.64 15.14
CA MET A 1 21.79 -43.78 16.02
C MET A 1 21.09 -42.43 15.97
N ASN A 2 20.11 -42.30 15.08
CA ASN A 2 19.24 -41.11 15.05
C ASN A 2 18.15 -41.34 16.10
N GLY A 3 18.14 -40.57 17.16
CA GLY A 3 17.05 -40.55 18.13
C GLY A 3 15.76 -40.10 17.43
N PRO A 4 14.57 -40.47 17.97
CA PRO A 4 13.32 -39.96 17.43
C PRO A 4 13.29 -38.40 17.50
N PRO A 5 12.65 -37.74 16.51
CA PRO A 5 12.53 -36.29 16.55
C PRO A 5 11.85 -35.85 17.85
N ASP A 6 12.37 -34.76 18.42
CA ASP A 6 11.92 -34.27 19.71
C ASP A 6 10.49 -33.69 19.53
N ASP A 7 9.49 -34.34 20.10
CA ASP A 7 8.04 -34.02 20.06
C ASP A 7 7.78 -32.56 20.45
N ARG A 8 8.70 -31.91 21.18
CA ARG A 8 8.64 -30.50 21.57
C ARG A 8 9.00 -29.55 20.44
N SER A 9 9.90 -29.94 19.53
CA SER A 9 10.32 -29.11 18.41
C SER A 9 9.25 -29.05 17.32
N GLU A 10 8.50 -30.13 17.10
CA GLU A 10 7.38 -30.16 16.16
C GLU A 10 6.17 -29.37 16.69
N ALA A 11 5.87 -29.45 17.99
CA ALA A 11 4.77 -28.70 18.61
C ALA A 11 5.01 -27.18 18.62
N THR A 12 6.26 -26.72 18.78
CA THR A 12 6.60 -25.29 18.67
C THR A 12 6.53 -24.79 17.23
N ALA A 13 7.03 -25.55 16.26
CA ALA A 13 6.96 -25.19 14.85
C ALA A 13 5.52 -25.10 14.31
N ASP A 14 4.60 -25.95 14.76
CA ASP A 14 3.18 -25.87 14.41
C ASP A 14 2.49 -24.68 15.07
N GLY A 15 2.89 -24.33 16.30
CA GLY A 15 2.40 -23.11 16.98
C GLY A 15 2.81 -21.85 16.22
N ASP A 16 4.05 -21.72 15.82
CA ASP A 16 4.58 -20.55 15.10
C ASP A 16 3.94 -20.40 13.71
N ARG A 17 3.69 -21.51 13.01
CA ARG A 17 2.95 -21.51 11.75
C ARG A 17 1.51 -21.02 11.91
N ALA A 18 0.82 -21.43 12.96
CA ALA A 18 -0.55 -20.98 13.23
C ALA A 18 -0.59 -19.47 13.51
N VAL A 19 0.39 -18.92 14.23
CA VAL A 19 0.52 -17.48 14.46
C VAL A 19 0.73 -16.72 13.14
N VAL A 20 1.66 -17.17 12.30
CA VAL A 20 1.92 -16.53 10.99
C VAL A 20 0.65 -16.55 10.13
N VAL A 21 -0.07 -17.67 10.07
CA VAL A 21 -1.34 -17.78 9.32
C VAL A 21 -2.39 -16.83 9.87
N ALA A 22 -2.53 -16.71 11.20
CA ALA A 22 -3.47 -15.78 11.81
C ALA A 22 -3.14 -14.32 11.49
N VAL A 23 -1.87 -13.95 11.48
CA VAL A 23 -1.43 -12.59 11.11
C VAL A 23 -1.66 -12.33 9.62
N ILE A 24 -1.36 -13.30 8.73
CA ILE A 24 -1.66 -13.19 7.29
C ILE A 24 -3.16 -13.01 7.05
N ALA A 25 -4.00 -13.81 7.69
CA ALA A 25 -5.45 -13.69 7.58
C ALA A 25 -5.94 -12.32 8.08
N SER A 26 -5.41 -11.85 9.21
CA SER A 26 -5.76 -10.53 9.75
C SER A 26 -5.35 -9.40 8.81
N THR A 27 -4.14 -9.46 8.24
CA THR A 27 -3.68 -8.45 7.26
C THR A 27 -4.44 -8.52 5.95
N PHE A 28 -4.90 -9.71 5.53
CA PHE A 28 -5.82 -9.84 4.39
C PHE A 28 -7.13 -9.08 4.64
N PHE A 29 -7.76 -9.24 5.81
CA PHE A 29 -9.00 -8.53 6.13
C PHE A 29 -8.80 -7.02 6.29
N VAL A 30 -7.63 -6.58 6.76
CA VAL A 30 -7.25 -5.15 6.74
C VAL A 30 -7.19 -4.61 5.31
N GLY A 31 -6.53 -5.33 4.42
CA GLY A 31 -6.50 -5.00 2.99
C GLY A 31 -7.90 -4.95 2.40
N PHE A 32 -8.71 -5.96 2.67
CA PHE A 32 -10.09 -6.06 2.23
C PHE A 32 -10.93 -4.83 2.66
N GLY A 33 -10.94 -4.52 3.95
CA GLY A 33 -11.68 -3.36 4.48
C GLY A 33 -11.20 -2.03 3.89
N GLY A 34 -9.90 -1.88 3.65
CA GLY A 34 -9.32 -0.72 2.96
C GLY A 34 -9.78 -0.62 1.51
N GLY A 35 -9.91 -1.75 0.80
CA GLY A 35 -10.32 -1.82 -0.60
C GLY A 35 -11.79 -1.43 -0.84
N VAL A 36 -12.71 -1.90 0.01
CA VAL A 36 -14.17 -1.69 -0.14
C VAL A 36 -14.55 -0.22 -0.35
N VAL A 37 -13.84 0.70 0.27
CA VAL A 37 -14.20 2.13 0.29
C VAL A 37 -13.95 2.84 -1.05
N PHE A 38 -12.91 2.42 -1.80
CA PHE A 38 -12.46 3.14 -2.99
C PHE A 38 -13.48 3.21 -4.14
N PRO A 39 -14.16 2.12 -4.54
CA PRO A 39 -15.16 2.20 -5.59
C PRO A 39 -16.43 2.95 -5.14
N ILE A 40 -16.65 3.10 -3.83
CA ILE A 40 -17.88 3.62 -3.25
C ILE A 40 -17.82 5.12 -3.00
N LEU A 41 -16.80 5.59 -2.28
CA LEU A 41 -16.79 6.91 -1.67
C LEU A 41 -16.81 8.08 -2.67
N PRO A 42 -16.09 8.04 -3.82
CA PRO A 42 -16.16 9.14 -4.78
C PRO A 42 -17.56 9.36 -5.36
N ASN A 43 -18.28 8.29 -5.68
CA ASN A 43 -19.66 8.38 -6.18
C ASN A 43 -20.63 8.80 -5.06
N LEU A 44 -20.46 8.28 -3.85
CA LEU A 44 -21.30 8.58 -2.70
C LEU A 44 -21.17 10.05 -2.27
N GLY A 45 -20.00 10.67 -2.45
CA GLY A 45 -19.77 12.08 -2.18
C GLY A 45 -20.75 12.98 -2.93
N ALA A 46 -20.95 12.71 -4.22
CA ALA A 46 -21.91 13.45 -5.04
C ALA A 46 -23.36 13.23 -4.57
N VAL A 47 -23.72 12.01 -4.15
CA VAL A 47 -25.08 11.66 -3.66
C VAL A 47 -25.38 12.35 -2.33
N LEU A 48 -24.39 12.46 -1.45
CA LEU A 48 -24.54 13.05 -0.11
C LEU A 48 -24.25 14.57 -0.06
N GLY A 49 -23.98 15.20 -1.21
CA GLY A 49 -23.68 16.64 -1.27
C GLY A 49 -22.33 17.01 -0.64
N ILE A 50 -21.38 16.08 -0.58
CA ILE A 50 -20.02 16.33 -0.08
C ILE A 50 -19.17 16.88 -1.23
N SER A 51 -18.51 18.03 -1.02
CA SER A 51 -17.66 18.62 -2.06
C SER A 51 -16.51 17.69 -2.49
N PRO A 52 -16.06 17.77 -3.76
CA PRO A 52 -14.95 16.94 -4.26
C PRO A 52 -13.67 17.02 -3.40
N PHE A 53 -13.35 18.21 -2.90
CA PHE A 53 -12.22 18.39 -1.99
C PHE A 53 -12.39 17.62 -0.67
N LEU A 54 -13.58 17.66 -0.06
CA LEU A 54 -13.84 16.93 1.18
C LEU A 54 -13.85 15.41 0.95
N VAL A 55 -14.35 14.95 -0.19
CA VAL A 55 -14.22 13.52 -0.56
C VAL A 55 -12.74 13.14 -0.67
N GLY A 56 -11.94 13.95 -1.33
CA GLY A 56 -10.50 13.77 -1.41
C GLY A 56 -9.82 13.74 -0.03
N LEU A 57 -10.18 14.66 0.85
CA LEU A 57 -9.68 14.70 2.22
C LEU A 57 -10.07 13.44 3.02
N ILE A 58 -11.30 12.98 2.89
CA ILE A 58 -11.79 11.75 3.52
C ILE A 58 -10.99 10.54 3.02
N LEU A 59 -10.78 10.41 1.70
CA LEU A 59 -9.97 9.33 1.12
C LEU A 59 -8.52 9.35 1.64
N SER A 60 -7.98 10.52 1.92
CA SER A 60 -6.60 10.76 2.32
C SER A 60 -6.36 10.69 3.83
N ALA A 61 -7.39 10.94 4.63
CA ALA A 61 -7.29 11.13 6.07
C ALA A 61 -6.61 9.96 6.79
N ASN A 62 -6.89 8.71 6.40
CA ASN A 62 -6.26 7.56 7.02
C ASN A 62 -4.73 7.51 6.78
N ARG A 63 -4.24 7.99 5.62
CA ARG A 63 -2.81 8.03 5.31
C ARG A 63 -2.09 9.08 6.14
N PHE A 64 -2.64 10.29 6.18
CA PHE A 64 -2.07 11.37 7.00
C PHE A 64 -2.11 11.02 8.49
N THR A 65 -3.21 10.41 8.96
CA THR A 65 -3.31 9.95 10.35
C THR A 65 -2.28 8.86 10.64
N ARG A 66 -2.12 7.88 9.74
CA ARG A 66 -1.13 6.82 9.89
C ARG A 66 0.29 7.38 9.94
N LEU A 67 0.59 8.36 9.08
CA LEU A 67 1.90 9.02 9.06
C LEU A 67 2.27 9.59 10.43
N VAL A 68 1.33 10.24 11.11
CA VAL A 68 1.52 10.80 12.46
C VAL A 68 1.48 9.69 13.53
N ALA A 69 0.60 8.69 13.36
CA ALA A 69 0.36 7.65 14.36
C ALA A 69 1.43 6.53 14.36
N ASN A 70 2.24 6.39 13.29
CA ASN A 70 3.23 5.31 13.21
C ASN A 70 4.25 5.34 14.35
N ALA A 71 4.78 6.52 14.72
CA ALA A 71 5.78 6.63 15.80
C ALA A 71 5.17 6.33 17.20
N PRO A 72 4.01 6.90 17.59
CA PRO A 72 3.33 6.48 18.83
C PRO A 72 2.96 4.99 18.84
N ALA A 73 2.54 4.43 17.70
CA ALA A 73 2.20 3.02 17.60
C ALA A 73 3.42 2.13 17.89
N GLY A 74 4.59 2.43 17.31
CA GLY A 74 5.84 1.72 17.61
C GLY A 74 6.18 1.78 19.10
N THR A 75 6.13 2.97 19.71
CA THR A 75 6.38 3.13 21.16
C THR A 75 5.40 2.34 22.01
N LEU A 76 4.14 2.23 21.57
CA LEU A 76 3.13 1.44 22.26
C LEU A 76 3.46 -0.07 22.20
N VAL A 77 3.92 -0.55 21.04
CA VAL A 77 4.37 -1.94 20.86
C VAL A 77 5.53 -2.26 21.79
N ASP A 78 6.53 -1.37 21.88
CA ASP A 78 7.69 -1.56 22.74
C ASP A 78 7.33 -1.63 24.24
N ARG A 79 6.24 -0.97 24.66
CA ARG A 79 5.78 -0.92 26.07
C ARG A 79 4.74 -1.94 26.43
N ALA A 80 3.79 -2.22 25.53
CA ALA A 80 2.61 -3.02 25.81
C ALA A 80 2.67 -4.43 25.17
N GLY A 81 3.77 -4.74 24.49
CA GLY A 81 3.90 -5.97 23.73
C GLY A 81 3.21 -5.89 22.38
N THR A 82 3.19 -7.01 21.66
CA THR A 82 2.69 -7.07 20.27
C THR A 82 1.20 -7.39 20.17
N ARG A 83 0.71 -8.34 20.96
CA ARG A 83 -0.67 -8.84 20.89
C ARG A 83 -1.71 -7.76 21.14
N THR A 84 -1.58 -7.01 22.23
CA THR A 84 -2.59 -6.01 22.63
C THR A 84 -2.73 -4.90 21.60
N PRO A 85 -1.66 -4.22 21.12
CA PRO A 85 -1.78 -3.21 20.07
C PRO A 85 -2.31 -3.77 18.75
N PHE A 86 -1.97 -5.03 18.40
CA PHE A 86 -2.46 -5.68 17.18
C PHE A 86 -3.99 -5.85 17.21
N VAL A 87 -4.52 -6.46 18.28
CA VAL A 87 -5.96 -6.69 18.45
C VAL A 87 -6.74 -5.38 18.57
N VAL A 88 -6.23 -4.43 19.36
CA VAL A 88 -6.85 -3.09 19.50
C VAL A 88 -6.87 -2.36 18.17
N GLY A 89 -5.77 -2.40 17.42
CA GLY A 89 -5.68 -1.79 16.08
C GLY A 89 -6.72 -2.35 15.10
N LEU A 90 -6.89 -3.68 15.06
CA LEU A 90 -7.91 -4.35 14.24
C LEU A 90 -9.33 -3.99 14.69
N THR A 91 -9.58 -3.95 16.03
CA THR A 91 -10.88 -3.55 16.59
C THR A 91 -11.21 -2.11 16.19
N VAL A 92 -10.26 -1.19 16.35
CA VAL A 92 -10.44 0.22 15.96
C VAL A 92 -10.76 0.35 14.47
N GLN A 93 -10.10 -0.42 13.60
CA GLN A 93 -10.42 -0.43 12.16
C GLN A 93 -11.82 -0.96 11.88
N GLY A 94 -12.25 -2.04 12.58
CA GLY A 94 -13.59 -2.59 12.45
C GLY A 94 -14.68 -1.60 12.89
N VAL A 95 -14.50 -0.98 14.04
CA VAL A 95 -15.43 0.05 14.57
C VAL A 95 -15.43 1.29 13.66
N ALA A 96 -14.29 1.72 13.19
CA ALA A 96 -14.17 2.82 12.23
C ALA A 96 -14.92 2.51 10.92
N THR A 97 -14.84 1.28 10.43
CA THR A 97 -15.59 0.85 9.24
C THR A 97 -17.10 0.85 9.49
N ALA A 98 -17.56 0.44 10.68
CA ALA A 98 -18.96 0.61 11.10
C ALA A 98 -19.38 2.11 11.14
N GLY A 99 -18.45 3.00 11.45
CA GLY A 99 -18.66 4.45 11.40
C GLY A 99 -19.09 4.97 10.01
N TYR A 100 -18.74 4.28 8.92
CA TYR A 100 -19.22 4.64 7.56
C TYR A 100 -20.74 4.42 7.43
N ILE A 101 -21.30 3.42 8.12
CA ILE A 101 -22.75 3.17 8.13
C ILE A 101 -23.44 4.34 8.84
N VAL A 102 -22.88 4.80 9.96
CA VAL A 102 -23.39 5.99 10.66
C VAL A 102 -23.29 7.22 9.75
N ALA A 103 -22.17 7.40 9.05
CA ALA A 103 -21.95 8.52 8.15
C ALA A 103 -23.04 8.63 7.07
N VAL A 104 -23.36 7.51 6.41
CA VAL A 104 -24.39 7.46 5.33
C VAL A 104 -25.77 7.87 5.85
N ASN A 105 -26.09 7.54 7.10
CA ASN A 105 -27.42 7.77 7.70
C ASN A 105 -27.50 9.04 8.57
N SER A 106 -26.42 9.83 8.63
CA SER A 106 -26.35 11.00 9.51
C SER A 106 -26.66 12.30 8.76
N GLY A 107 -27.04 13.35 9.52
CA GLY A 107 -27.16 14.71 8.99
C GLY A 107 -25.84 15.43 8.72
N ALA A 108 -24.69 14.82 9.06
CA ALA A 108 -23.35 15.37 8.85
C ALA A 108 -22.39 14.30 8.29
N PRO A 109 -22.64 13.78 7.07
CA PRO A 109 -21.91 12.63 6.52
C PRO A 109 -20.41 12.88 6.39
N ALA A 110 -19.98 14.04 5.93
CA ALA A 110 -18.56 14.37 5.76
C ALA A 110 -17.78 14.26 7.08
N THR A 111 -18.35 14.78 8.17
CA THR A 111 -17.73 14.74 9.49
C THR A 111 -17.56 13.29 9.99
N TRP A 112 -18.60 12.48 9.88
CA TRP A 112 -18.54 11.09 10.32
C TRP A 112 -17.60 10.24 9.47
N PHE A 113 -17.59 10.43 8.14
CA PHE A 113 -16.60 9.78 7.27
C PHE A 113 -15.18 10.19 7.66
N LEU A 114 -14.92 11.47 7.90
CA LEU A 114 -13.60 11.95 8.27
C LEU A 114 -13.14 11.36 9.60
N LEU A 115 -13.99 11.38 10.64
CA LEU A 115 -13.69 10.78 11.94
C LEU A 115 -13.41 9.28 11.82
N ALA A 116 -14.23 8.56 11.06
CA ALA A 116 -14.04 7.14 10.81
C ALA A 116 -12.70 6.86 10.08
N ARG A 117 -12.33 7.68 9.10
CA ARG A 117 -11.05 7.53 8.37
C ARG A 117 -9.84 7.86 9.24
N VAL A 118 -9.96 8.85 10.13
CA VAL A 118 -8.92 9.15 11.13
C VAL A 118 -8.75 7.97 12.10
N ALA A 119 -9.84 7.47 12.67
CA ALA A 119 -9.80 6.31 13.56
C ALA A 119 -9.22 5.08 12.86
N TRP A 120 -9.63 4.82 11.61
CA TRP A 120 -9.09 3.74 10.80
C TRP A 120 -7.57 3.88 10.57
N GLY A 121 -7.08 5.10 10.36
CA GLY A 121 -5.64 5.40 10.21
C GLY A 121 -4.84 5.09 11.47
N ILE A 122 -5.37 5.41 12.66
CA ILE A 122 -4.75 5.07 13.96
C ILE A 122 -4.67 3.55 14.10
N GLY A 123 -5.78 2.83 13.88
CA GLY A 123 -5.80 1.38 13.93
C GLY A 123 -4.82 0.74 12.95
N SER A 124 -4.72 1.28 11.73
CA SER A 124 -3.78 0.83 10.71
C SER A 124 -2.31 0.97 11.14
N ALA A 125 -1.95 2.10 11.76
CA ALA A 125 -0.59 2.29 12.29
C ALA A 125 -0.22 1.21 13.32
N MET A 126 -1.14 0.90 14.24
CA MET A 126 -0.95 -0.14 15.26
C MET A 126 -0.80 -1.53 14.62
N VAL A 127 -1.68 -1.88 13.67
CA VAL A 127 -1.66 -3.19 13.00
C VAL A 127 -0.36 -3.40 12.22
N PHE A 128 0.08 -2.42 11.42
CA PHE A 128 1.30 -2.59 10.63
C PHE A 128 2.56 -2.62 11.50
N ALA A 129 2.65 -1.78 12.54
CA ALA A 129 3.77 -1.81 13.48
C ALA A 129 3.90 -3.19 14.14
N THR A 130 2.79 -3.76 14.61
CA THR A 130 2.78 -5.06 15.30
C THR A 130 2.94 -6.24 14.36
N ALA A 131 2.30 -6.26 13.18
CA ALA A 131 2.35 -7.38 12.26
C ALA A 131 3.78 -7.72 11.83
N TYR A 132 4.58 -6.70 11.52
CA TYR A 132 5.99 -6.91 11.16
C TYR A 132 6.86 -7.31 12.35
N THR A 133 6.57 -6.82 13.56
CA THR A 133 7.26 -7.24 14.79
C THR A 133 6.97 -8.70 15.08
N ILE A 134 5.70 -9.11 15.10
CA ILE A 134 5.30 -10.53 15.30
C ILE A 134 6.00 -11.43 14.26
N ALA A 135 6.00 -11.02 12.99
CA ALA A 135 6.69 -11.79 11.94
C ALA A 135 8.19 -11.96 12.22
N ALA A 136 8.83 -10.92 12.74
CA ALA A 136 10.25 -10.96 13.08
C ALA A 136 10.52 -11.87 14.29
N ASP A 137 9.62 -11.84 15.29
CA ASP A 137 9.79 -12.57 16.55
C ASP A 137 9.57 -14.09 16.39
N VAL A 138 8.58 -14.51 15.56
CA VAL A 138 8.27 -15.93 15.32
C VAL A 138 9.05 -16.54 14.16
N SER A 139 10.04 -15.83 13.61
CA SER A 139 10.79 -16.32 12.44
C SER A 139 12.24 -16.59 12.79
N ASP A 140 12.71 -17.77 12.44
CA ASP A 140 14.13 -18.09 12.41
C ASP A 140 14.84 -17.27 11.31
N GLY A 141 16.18 -17.11 11.43
CA GLY A 141 16.96 -16.29 10.51
C GLY A 141 16.80 -16.67 9.02
N GLY A 142 16.44 -17.92 8.70
CA GLY A 142 16.18 -18.39 7.34
C GLY A 142 14.76 -18.17 6.81
N THR A 143 13.77 -17.97 7.69
CA THR A 143 12.34 -17.84 7.31
C THR A 143 11.79 -16.42 7.42
N ARG A 144 12.51 -15.52 8.06
CA ARG A 144 12.07 -14.15 8.36
C ARG A 144 11.62 -13.37 7.11
N GLY A 145 12.41 -13.43 6.03
CA GLY A 145 12.06 -12.76 4.77
C GLY A 145 10.79 -13.32 4.14
N THR A 146 10.63 -14.64 4.18
CA THR A 146 9.43 -15.34 3.67
C THR A 146 8.18 -14.94 4.45
N ASN A 147 8.24 -14.96 5.78
CA ASN A 147 7.10 -14.62 6.64
C ASN A 147 6.69 -13.15 6.50
N MET A 148 7.64 -12.23 6.44
CA MET A 148 7.36 -10.82 6.14
C MET A 148 6.72 -10.64 4.75
N GLY A 149 7.21 -11.37 3.76
CA GLY A 149 6.62 -11.41 2.42
C GLY A 149 5.19 -11.92 2.41
N LEU A 150 4.89 -12.98 3.15
CA LEU A 150 3.55 -13.56 3.28
C LEU A 150 2.56 -12.61 3.97
N ILE A 151 2.97 -11.92 5.03
CA ILE A 151 2.14 -10.91 5.71
C ILE A 151 1.81 -9.76 4.76
N ARG A 152 2.80 -9.29 4.00
CA ARG A 152 2.57 -8.28 2.96
C ARG A 152 1.64 -8.81 1.86
N GLY A 153 1.78 -10.10 1.51
CA GLY A 153 0.89 -10.82 0.61
C GLY A 153 -0.57 -10.78 1.06
N GLY A 154 -0.85 -10.92 2.36
CA GLY A 154 -2.20 -10.79 2.91
C GLY A 154 -2.85 -9.47 2.48
N VAL A 155 -2.18 -8.34 2.68
CA VAL A 155 -2.71 -7.02 2.25
C VAL A 155 -2.84 -6.93 0.72
N ILE A 156 -1.84 -7.42 -0.03
CA ILE A 156 -1.81 -7.37 -1.50
C ILE A 156 -2.98 -8.16 -2.11
N PHE A 157 -3.39 -9.27 -1.53
CA PHE A 157 -4.54 -10.05 -1.99
C PHE A 157 -5.86 -9.56 -1.40
N GLY A 158 -5.86 -9.09 -0.15
CA GLY A 158 -7.04 -8.56 0.51
C GLY A 158 -7.58 -7.31 -0.17
N PHE A 159 -6.70 -6.39 -0.52
CA PHE A 159 -7.10 -5.10 -1.09
C PHE A 159 -7.87 -5.22 -2.41
N PRO A 160 -7.39 -5.94 -3.47
CA PRO A 160 -8.16 -6.11 -4.69
C PRO A 160 -9.45 -6.91 -4.49
N THR A 161 -9.45 -7.88 -3.57
CA THR A 161 -10.68 -8.60 -3.20
C THR A 161 -11.71 -7.64 -2.60
N GLY A 162 -11.28 -6.73 -1.73
CA GLY A 162 -12.13 -5.67 -1.18
C GLY A 162 -12.67 -4.70 -2.25
N LEU A 163 -11.85 -4.33 -3.23
CA LEU A 163 -12.28 -3.48 -4.35
C LEU A 163 -13.42 -4.12 -5.15
N VAL A 164 -13.26 -5.40 -5.53
CA VAL A 164 -14.27 -6.14 -6.31
C VAL A 164 -15.52 -6.36 -5.48
N VAL A 165 -15.38 -6.92 -4.28
CA VAL A 165 -16.53 -7.24 -3.42
C VAL A 165 -17.25 -5.97 -2.99
N GLY A 166 -16.52 -4.90 -2.65
CA GLY A 166 -17.08 -3.60 -2.29
C GLY A 166 -17.91 -3.00 -3.44
N GLY A 167 -17.37 -3.02 -4.66
CA GLY A 167 -18.08 -2.56 -5.86
C GLY A 167 -19.36 -3.37 -6.13
N ILE A 168 -19.24 -4.70 -6.20
CA ILE A 168 -20.35 -5.61 -6.52
C ILE A 168 -21.43 -5.58 -5.42
N VAL A 169 -21.06 -5.71 -4.15
CA VAL A 169 -22.04 -5.70 -3.05
C VAL A 169 -22.76 -4.35 -2.98
N SER A 170 -22.02 -3.25 -3.20
CA SER A 170 -22.62 -1.93 -3.21
C SER A 170 -23.61 -1.72 -4.35
N GLU A 171 -23.35 -2.31 -5.51
CA GLU A 171 -24.25 -2.26 -6.67
C GLU A 171 -25.55 -3.02 -6.43
N PHE A 172 -25.46 -4.29 -6.01
CA PHE A 172 -26.64 -5.17 -5.90
C PHE A 172 -27.41 -5.02 -4.59
N TYR A 173 -26.75 -4.69 -3.49
CA TYR A 173 -27.32 -4.64 -2.15
C TYR A 173 -27.24 -3.26 -1.49
N GLY A 174 -26.65 -2.29 -2.18
CA GLY A 174 -26.47 -0.93 -1.70
C GLY A 174 -25.21 -0.72 -0.85
N THR A 175 -24.84 0.55 -0.75
CA THR A 175 -23.59 1.01 -0.09
C THR A 175 -23.50 0.56 1.38
N VAL A 176 -24.61 0.60 2.11
CA VAL A 176 -24.65 0.18 3.53
C VAL A 176 -24.30 -1.30 3.66
N ALA A 177 -24.80 -2.16 2.76
CA ALA A 177 -24.48 -3.58 2.78
C ALA A 177 -22.98 -3.83 2.56
N ALA A 178 -22.33 -3.09 1.66
CA ALA A 178 -20.88 -3.20 1.45
C ALA A 178 -20.09 -2.82 2.71
N PHE A 179 -20.49 -1.75 3.43
CA PHE A 179 -19.87 -1.36 4.67
C PHE A 179 -20.15 -2.35 5.82
N VAL A 180 -21.34 -2.97 5.87
CA VAL A 180 -21.63 -4.06 6.81
C VAL A 180 -20.70 -5.25 6.58
N VAL A 181 -20.56 -5.70 5.32
CA VAL A 181 -19.64 -6.79 4.97
C VAL A 181 -18.21 -6.46 5.40
N ALA A 182 -17.72 -5.26 5.07
CA ALA A 182 -16.38 -4.82 5.47
C ALA A 182 -16.21 -4.77 7.00
N THR A 183 -17.22 -4.30 7.74
CA THR A 183 -17.23 -4.26 9.21
C THR A 183 -17.16 -5.66 9.81
N VAL A 184 -17.99 -6.58 9.33
CA VAL A 184 -18.03 -7.97 9.81
C VAL A 184 -16.66 -8.64 9.60
N PHE A 185 -16.07 -8.50 8.43
CA PHE A 185 -14.74 -9.08 8.18
C PHE A 185 -13.63 -8.42 9.02
N ALA A 186 -13.68 -7.10 9.22
CA ALA A 186 -12.69 -6.42 10.06
C ALA A 186 -12.80 -6.84 11.55
N LEU A 187 -14.01 -6.95 12.09
CA LEU A 187 -14.22 -7.44 13.45
C LEU A 187 -13.90 -8.93 13.58
N PHE A 188 -14.18 -9.73 12.55
CA PHE A 188 -13.78 -11.12 12.49
C PHE A 188 -12.25 -11.27 12.52
N ALA A 189 -11.52 -10.42 11.78
CA ALA A 189 -10.07 -10.37 11.86
C ALA A 189 -9.55 -10.05 13.25
N SER A 190 -10.21 -9.11 13.96
CA SER A 190 -9.88 -8.77 15.35
C SER A 190 -10.11 -9.95 16.30
N LEU A 191 -11.26 -10.63 16.15
CA LEU A 191 -11.56 -11.83 16.94
C LEU A 191 -10.55 -12.96 16.67
N LEU A 192 -10.22 -13.20 15.40
CA LEU A 192 -9.24 -14.19 15.01
C LEU A 192 -7.87 -13.90 15.62
N ALA A 193 -7.43 -12.64 15.54
CA ALA A 193 -6.18 -12.21 16.16
C ALA A 193 -6.20 -12.38 17.68
N TYR A 194 -7.31 -12.01 18.33
CA TYR A 194 -7.47 -12.20 19.79
C TYR A 194 -7.36 -13.67 20.22
N LEU A 195 -7.91 -14.60 19.43
CA LEU A 195 -7.92 -16.02 19.76
C LEU A 195 -6.62 -16.74 19.42
N LEU A 196 -5.94 -16.34 18.34
CA LEU A 196 -4.84 -17.12 17.77
C LEU A 196 -3.45 -16.48 17.87
N VAL A 197 -3.37 -15.15 18.06
CA VAL A 197 -2.06 -14.47 18.15
C VAL A 197 -1.63 -14.42 19.62
N PRO A 198 -0.56 -15.12 20.01
CA PRO A 198 0.01 -15.03 21.35
C PRO A 198 0.76 -13.71 21.55
N GLU A 199 1.19 -13.42 22.78
CA GLU A 199 2.17 -12.38 23.01
C GLU A 199 3.55 -12.90 22.59
N THR A 200 4.19 -12.17 21.68
CA THR A 200 5.51 -12.55 21.12
C THR A 200 6.62 -11.60 21.57
N HIS A 201 6.29 -10.62 22.42
CA HIS A 201 7.25 -9.62 22.86
C HIS A 201 8.40 -10.29 23.67
N VAL A 202 9.60 -10.17 23.14
CA VAL A 202 10.82 -10.52 23.85
C VAL A 202 11.39 -9.21 24.44
N GLU A 203 11.58 -9.14 25.74
CA GLU A 203 12.26 -8.01 26.39
C GLU A 203 13.63 -7.80 25.74
N GLY A 204 13.78 -6.73 24.98
CA GLY A 204 14.98 -6.31 24.31
C GLY A 204 15.22 -4.82 24.46
N ASP A 205 16.41 -4.36 24.14
CA ASP A 205 16.72 -2.93 24.13
C ASP A 205 15.69 -2.16 23.30
N PRO A 206 15.19 -1.01 23.80
CA PRO A 206 14.25 -0.17 23.06
C PRO A 206 14.86 0.17 21.70
N ARG A 207 14.19 -0.25 20.62
CA ARG A 207 14.61 0.16 19.27
C ARG A 207 14.53 1.67 19.18
N GLU A 208 15.56 2.32 18.63
CA GLU A 208 15.49 3.75 18.36
C GLU A 208 14.25 4.05 17.53
N SER A 209 13.27 4.71 18.14
CA SER A 209 12.05 5.11 17.44
C SER A 209 12.39 6.22 16.45
N VAL A 210 12.40 5.91 15.17
CA VAL A 210 12.53 6.92 14.11
C VAL A 210 11.32 7.84 14.19
N ARG A 211 11.54 9.10 14.53
CA ARG A 211 10.47 10.09 14.63
C ARG A 211 9.99 10.50 13.24
N PRO A 212 8.70 10.82 13.03
CA PRO A 212 8.17 11.21 11.71
C PRO A 212 8.90 12.40 11.04
N TRP A 213 9.58 13.22 11.84
CA TRP A 213 10.36 14.38 11.36
C TRP A 213 11.86 14.08 11.17
N ASP A 214 12.32 12.86 11.49
CA ASP A 214 13.68 12.42 11.18
C ASP A 214 13.78 12.04 9.69
N VAL A 215 13.66 13.04 8.83
CA VAL A 215 13.74 12.90 7.38
C VAL A 215 15.20 12.80 6.96
N ASP A 216 15.55 11.80 6.16
CA ASP A 216 16.84 11.76 5.47
C ASP A 216 16.81 12.74 4.29
N THR A 217 17.62 13.78 4.37
CA THR A 217 17.73 14.81 3.34
C THR A 217 18.84 14.54 2.33
N SER A 218 19.43 13.34 2.33
CA SER A 218 20.40 12.96 1.30
C SER A 218 19.79 12.95 -0.11
N LEU A 219 20.63 13.21 -1.09
CA LEU A 219 20.17 13.30 -2.48
C LEU A 219 19.50 12.00 -2.96
N PRO A 220 20.03 10.80 -2.66
CA PRO A 220 19.35 9.53 -2.95
C PRO A 220 17.97 9.42 -2.29
N ALA A 221 17.86 9.71 -1.00
CA ALA A 221 16.59 9.61 -0.27
C ALA A 221 15.52 10.55 -0.84
N LEU A 222 15.89 11.79 -1.19
CA LEU A 222 14.95 12.77 -1.75
C LEU A 222 14.52 12.42 -3.18
N THR A 223 15.46 11.98 -4.04
CA THR A 223 15.13 11.66 -5.45
C THR A 223 14.34 10.37 -5.55
N VAL A 224 14.71 9.34 -4.80
CA VAL A 224 13.94 8.09 -4.67
C VAL A 224 12.55 8.36 -4.08
N GLY A 225 12.48 9.15 -3.01
CA GLY A 225 11.23 9.61 -2.40
C GLY A 225 10.33 10.34 -3.40
N THR A 226 10.88 11.21 -4.24
CA THR A 226 10.12 11.93 -5.28
C THR A 226 9.50 10.97 -6.30
N VAL A 227 10.19 9.91 -6.70
CA VAL A 227 9.62 8.87 -7.56
C VAL A 227 8.46 8.18 -6.84
N ASN A 228 8.65 7.77 -5.59
CA ASN A 228 7.60 7.10 -4.80
C ASN A 228 6.39 8.00 -4.56
N PHE A 229 6.61 9.30 -4.28
CA PHE A 229 5.56 10.31 -4.23
C PHE A 229 4.75 10.36 -5.52
N THR A 230 5.43 10.49 -6.65
CA THR A 230 4.81 10.65 -7.97
C THR A 230 3.99 9.43 -8.35
N VAL A 231 4.55 8.24 -8.15
CA VAL A 231 3.86 6.97 -8.45
C VAL A 231 2.66 6.78 -7.52
N GLY A 232 2.80 7.08 -6.22
CA GLY A 232 1.69 7.05 -5.25
C GLY A 232 0.59 8.06 -5.58
N PHE A 233 0.97 9.29 -5.96
CA PHE A 233 0.05 10.34 -6.38
C PHE A 233 -0.75 9.92 -7.62
N ALA A 234 -0.11 9.39 -8.65
CA ALA A 234 -0.77 8.97 -9.87
C ALA A 234 -1.68 7.75 -9.67
N TYR A 235 -1.18 6.71 -9.02
CA TYR A 235 -1.86 5.42 -8.89
C TYR A 235 -3.07 5.49 -7.96
N ILE A 236 -2.84 5.76 -6.68
CA ILE A 236 -3.93 5.82 -5.69
C ILE A 236 -4.64 7.16 -5.72
N GLY A 237 -3.85 8.22 -5.88
CA GLY A 237 -4.33 9.57 -5.76
C GLY A 237 -5.17 10.04 -6.93
N VAL A 238 -4.76 9.75 -8.16
CA VAL A 238 -5.50 10.17 -9.35
C VAL A 238 -6.38 9.04 -9.86
N VAL A 239 -5.78 7.90 -10.27
CA VAL A 239 -6.54 6.83 -10.93
C VAL A 239 -7.61 6.26 -10.01
N PHE A 240 -7.27 5.79 -8.82
CA PHE A 240 -8.26 5.15 -7.94
C PHE A 240 -9.32 6.11 -7.40
N ALA A 241 -8.95 7.36 -7.12
CA ALA A 241 -9.91 8.34 -6.61
C ALA A 241 -10.94 8.78 -7.67
N THR A 242 -10.57 8.77 -8.95
CA THR A 242 -11.41 9.34 -10.01
C THR A 242 -12.04 8.28 -10.93
N LEU A 243 -11.61 7.00 -10.86
CA LEU A 243 -12.00 5.96 -11.82
C LEU A 243 -13.51 5.74 -11.89
N VAL A 244 -14.21 5.67 -10.75
CA VAL A 244 -15.66 5.47 -10.75
C VAL A 244 -16.40 6.63 -11.43
N LEU A 245 -15.93 7.87 -11.22
CA LEU A 245 -16.49 9.05 -11.87
C LEU A 245 -16.17 9.05 -13.38
N PHE A 246 -14.96 8.63 -13.75
CA PHE A 246 -14.54 8.48 -15.14
C PHE A 246 -15.42 7.48 -15.89
N LEU A 247 -15.66 6.30 -15.31
CA LEU A 247 -16.52 5.26 -15.89
C LEU A 247 -17.95 5.75 -16.07
N LYS A 248 -18.50 6.45 -15.07
CA LYS A 248 -19.83 7.01 -15.10
C LYS A 248 -19.98 8.08 -16.19
N THR A 249 -18.98 8.96 -16.34
CA THR A 249 -19.03 10.06 -17.32
C THR A 249 -18.87 9.56 -18.76
N ASN A 250 -18.08 8.49 -18.98
CA ASN A 250 -17.81 7.95 -20.32
C ASN A 250 -18.70 6.74 -20.67
N ASP A 251 -19.65 6.38 -19.82
CA ASP A 251 -20.57 5.25 -19.98
C ASP A 251 -19.85 3.91 -20.27
N ILE A 252 -18.74 3.69 -19.55
CA ILE A 252 -17.92 2.47 -19.68
C ILE A 252 -18.32 1.51 -18.57
N SER A 253 -18.78 0.32 -18.95
CA SER A 253 -19.15 -0.76 -18.04
C SER A 253 -18.52 -2.09 -18.46
N VAL A 254 -18.32 -3.01 -17.51
CA VAL A 254 -17.76 -4.33 -17.75
C VAL A 254 -18.60 -5.40 -17.04
N LEU A 255 -18.75 -6.57 -17.64
CA LEU A 255 -19.52 -7.71 -17.10
C LEU A 255 -20.99 -7.40 -16.78
N GLY A 256 -21.57 -6.37 -17.37
CA GLY A 256 -22.93 -5.94 -17.08
C GLY A 256 -23.10 -5.20 -15.74
N LEU A 257 -21.99 -4.82 -15.10
CA LEU A 257 -21.96 -4.04 -13.87
C LEU A 257 -22.11 -2.55 -14.16
N ASP A 258 -22.62 -1.78 -13.20
CA ASP A 258 -22.62 -0.32 -13.27
C ASP A 258 -21.21 0.28 -13.15
N ALA A 259 -21.09 1.60 -13.11
CA ALA A 259 -19.80 2.28 -12.94
C ALA A 259 -19.11 1.91 -11.62
N GLN A 260 -19.87 1.62 -10.58
CA GLN A 260 -19.32 1.33 -9.25
C GLN A 260 -18.76 -0.09 -9.18
N GLY A 261 -19.51 -1.10 -9.63
CA GLY A 261 -19.03 -2.47 -9.75
C GLY A 261 -17.88 -2.59 -10.76
N SER A 262 -18.00 -1.94 -11.92
CA SER A 262 -16.96 -1.89 -12.94
C SER A 262 -15.66 -1.26 -12.41
N SER A 263 -15.75 -0.20 -11.61
CA SER A 263 -14.55 0.43 -11.01
C SER A 263 -13.80 -0.52 -10.09
N GLY A 264 -14.50 -1.32 -9.29
CA GLY A 264 -13.90 -2.35 -8.46
C GLY A 264 -13.10 -3.37 -9.28
N VAL A 265 -13.65 -3.82 -10.41
CA VAL A 265 -12.98 -4.75 -11.33
C VAL A 265 -11.72 -4.13 -11.95
N PHE A 266 -11.81 -2.92 -12.52
CA PHE A 266 -10.65 -2.25 -13.13
C PHE A 266 -9.55 -1.93 -12.10
N MET A 267 -9.92 -1.50 -10.90
CA MET A 267 -8.97 -1.30 -9.80
C MET A 267 -8.29 -2.61 -9.41
N ALA A 268 -9.04 -3.71 -9.32
CA ALA A 268 -8.47 -5.02 -9.02
C ALA A 268 -7.49 -5.49 -10.10
N VAL A 269 -7.84 -5.32 -11.40
CA VAL A 269 -6.92 -5.58 -12.52
C VAL A 269 -5.62 -4.78 -12.36
N THR A 270 -5.73 -3.51 -11.99
CA THR A 270 -4.56 -2.63 -11.78
C THR A 270 -3.68 -3.13 -10.62
N VAL A 271 -4.28 -3.55 -9.48
CA VAL A 271 -3.55 -4.07 -8.31
C VAL A 271 -2.91 -5.42 -8.62
N VAL A 272 -3.61 -6.32 -9.29
CA VAL A 272 -3.07 -7.63 -9.69
C VAL A 272 -1.89 -7.45 -10.65
N SER A 273 -2.01 -6.55 -11.63
CA SER A 273 -0.91 -6.18 -12.49
C SER A 273 0.28 -5.64 -11.68
N ALA A 274 0.03 -4.73 -10.73
CA ALA A 274 1.09 -4.21 -9.87
C ALA A 274 1.80 -5.33 -9.07
N ALA A 275 1.05 -6.30 -8.54
CA ALA A 275 1.63 -7.44 -7.83
C ALA A 275 2.53 -8.30 -8.73
N VAL A 276 2.08 -8.63 -9.94
CA VAL A 276 2.86 -9.41 -10.91
C VAL A 276 4.14 -8.67 -11.29
N PHE A 277 4.04 -7.41 -11.68
CA PHE A 277 5.18 -6.63 -12.12
C PHE A 277 6.11 -6.20 -10.99
N MET A 278 5.69 -6.22 -9.72
CA MET A 278 6.57 -6.06 -8.57
C MET A 278 7.61 -7.20 -8.51
N PHE A 279 7.19 -8.45 -8.73
CA PHE A 279 8.12 -9.57 -8.79
C PHE A 279 9.00 -9.53 -10.03
N LEU A 280 8.43 -9.25 -11.21
CA LEU A 280 9.18 -9.15 -12.47
C LEU A 280 10.19 -8.02 -12.44
N GLY A 281 9.80 -6.83 -11.95
CA GLY A 281 10.69 -5.67 -11.86
C GLY A 281 11.85 -5.90 -10.89
N GLY A 282 11.59 -6.53 -9.73
CA GLY A 282 12.63 -6.95 -8.81
C GLY A 282 13.59 -7.94 -9.45
N TYR A 283 13.08 -9.02 -10.04
CA TYR A 283 13.88 -10.05 -10.69
C TYR A 283 14.78 -9.51 -11.83
N VAL A 284 14.21 -8.73 -12.74
CA VAL A 284 14.98 -8.12 -13.85
C VAL A 284 16.05 -7.17 -13.33
N SER A 285 15.71 -6.37 -12.33
CA SER A 285 16.64 -5.43 -11.70
C SER A 285 17.82 -6.17 -11.03
N ASP A 286 17.55 -7.27 -10.33
CA ASP A 286 18.57 -8.06 -9.64
C ASP A 286 19.47 -8.81 -10.64
N GLN A 287 18.90 -9.36 -11.71
CA GLN A 287 19.67 -10.04 -12.74
C GLN A 287 20.57 -9.09 -13.54
N SER A 288 20.07 -7.90 -13.86
CA SER A 288 20.86 -6.92 -14.63
C SER A 288 22.00 -6.30 -13.84
N GLY A 289 21.94 -6.34 -12.49
CA GLY A 289 22.86 -5.63 -11.60
C GLY A 289 22.81 -4.10 -11.76
N ARG A 290 21.78 -3.57 -12.40
CA ARG A 290 21.57 -2.14 -12.65
C ARG A 290 20.13 -1.76 -12.36
N ARG A 291 19.92 -0.90 -11.34
CA ARG A 291 18.59 -0.48 -10.89
C ARG A 291 17.95 0.53 -11.85
N MET A 292 18.74 1.49 -12.31
CA MET A 292 18.28 2.65 -13.08
C MET A 292 17.54 2.32 -14.38
N PRO A 293 18.03 1.42 -15.27
CA PRO A 293 17.31 1.10 -16.50
C PRO A 293 15.93 0.52 -16.26
N THR A 294 15.81 -0.39 -15.27
CA THR A 294 14.53 -1.01 -14.90
C THR A 294 13.55 0.05 -14.38
N LEU A 295 14.00 0.95 -13.50
CA LEU A 295 13.18 2.04 -12.98
C LEU A 295 12.67 2.96 -14.10
N LEU A 296 13.56 3.43 -14.97
CA LEU A 296 13.20 4.33 -16.07
C LEU A 296 12.21 3.65 -17.03
N THR A 297 12.39 2.36 -17.33
CA THR A 297 11.45 1.60 -18.16
C THR A 297 10.05 1.60 -17.54
N PHE A 298 9.91 1.29 -16.27
CA PHE A 298 8.59 1.25 -15.63
C PHE A 298 7.98 2.64 -15.42
N LEU A 299 8.77 3.70 -15.28
CA LEU A 299 8.27 5.08 -15.29
C LEU A 299 7.71 5.47 -16.67
N VAL A 300 8.37 5.04 -17.77
CA VAL A 300 7.82 5.19 -19.13
C VAL A 300 6.55 4.36 -19.31
N VAL A 301 6.48 3.14 -18.78
CA VAL A 301 5.26 2.32 -18.79
C VAL A 301 4.12 3.03 -18.05
N THR A 302 4.41 3.66 -16.90
CA THR A 302 3.43 4.47 -16.17
C THR A 302 2.94 5.66 -17.00
N PHE A 303 3.85 6.38 -17.65
CA PHE A 303 3.51 7.48 -18.57
C PHE A 303 2.56 7.01 -19.68
N VAL A 304 2.88 5.90 -20.35
CA VAL A 304 2.04 5.34 -21.43
C VAL A 304 0.66 4.92 -20.88
N GLY A 305 0.62 4.26 -19.73
CA GLY A 305 -0.62 3.84 -19.07
C GLY A 305 -1.53 5.03 -18.74
N LEU A 306 -1.00 6.10 -18.14
CA LEU A 306 -1.74 7.32 -17.80
C LEU A 306 -2.18 8.08 -19.06
N SER A 307 -1.36 8.09 -20.11
CA SER A 307 -1.71 8.69 -21.40
C SER A 307 -2.86 7.94 -22.07
N LEU A 308 -2.88 6.60 -21.97
CA LEU A 308 -4.02 5.80 -22.45
C LEU A 308 -5.29 6.05 -21.61
N PHE A 309 -5.15 6.23 -20.30
CA PHE A 309 -6.28 6.64 -19.45
C PHE A 309 -6.91 7.94 -19.92
N ALA A 310 -6.10 8.92 -20.31
CA ALA A 310 -6.56 10.23 -20.77
C ALA A 310 -7.48 10.13 -22.01
N VAL A 311 -7.27 9.12 -22.87
CA VAL A 311 -8.00 8.95 -24.13
C VAL A 311 -8.89 7.68 -24.16
N ALA A 312 -9.00 6.97 -23.04
CA ALA A 312 -9.75 5.72 -22.97
C ALA A 312 -11.26 5.96 -23.15
N SER A 313 -11.82 5.38 -24.19
CA SER A 313 -13.26 5.43 -24.52
C SER A 313 -13.90 4.05 -24.64
N SER A 314 -13.15 2.98 -24.34
CA SER A 314 -13.62 1.60 -24.47
C SER A 314 -13.00 0.68 -23.43
N VAL A 315 -13.67 -0.42 -23.11
CA VAL A 315 -13.22 -1.43 -22.16
C VAL A 315 -11.80 -1.96 -22.46
N PRO A 316 -11.45 -2.34 -23.71
CA PRO A 316 -10.10 -2.85 -24.00
C PRO A 316 -8.99 -1.82 -23.74
N VAL A 317 -9.19 -0.57 -24.15
CA VAL A 317 -8.21 0.50 -23.97
C VAL A 317 -8.04 0.82 -22.49
N LEU A 318 -9.14 0.90 -21.75
CA LEU A 318 -9.09 1.15 -20.30
C LEU A 318 -8.44 -0.03 -19.53
N SER A 319 -8.74 -1.27 -19.94
CA SER A 319 -8.09 -2.46 -19.37
C SER A 319 -6.58 -2.44 -19.58
N LEU A 320 -6.14 -2.11 -20.80
CA LEU A 320 -4.71 -1.95 -21.10
C LEU A 320 -4.08 -0.82 -20.27
N ALA A 321 -4.76 0.32 -20.15
CA ALA A 321 -4.31 1.43 -19.31
C ALA A 321 -4.16 1.00 -17.85
N CYS A 322 -5.13 0.27 -17.28
CA CYS A 322 -5.08 -0.30 -15.93
C CYS A 322 -3.88 -1.25 -15.75
N VAL A 323 -3.66 -2.15 -16.71
CA VAL A 323 -2.51 -3.08 -16.69
C VAL A 323 -1.19 -2.32 -16.71
N LEU A 324 -1.03 -1.32 -17.59
CA LEU A 324 0.21 -0.54 -17.69
C LEU A 324 0.46 0.34 -16.47
N VAL A 325 -0.57 0.99 -15.91
CA VAL A 325 -0.43 1.77 -14.67
C VAL A 325 -0.06 0.85 -13.50
N GLY A 326 -0.69 -0.32 -13.40
CA GLY A 326 -0.34 -1.33 -12.40
C GLY A 326 1.10 -1.84 -12.59
N ALA A 327 1.49 -2.17 -13.82
CA ALA A 327 2.84 -2.61 -14.15
C ALA A 327 3.89 -1.56 -13.78
N GLY A 328 3.63 -0.29 -14.06
CA GLY A 328 4.50 0.81 -13.67
C GLY A 328 4.65 0.94 -12.17
N GLN A 329 3.54 0.92 -11.41
CA GLN A 329 3.54 0.96 -9.95
C GLN A 329 4.31 -0.21 -9.34
N GLY A 330 4.02 -1.44 -9.78
CA GLY A 330 4.66 -2.64 -9.26
C GLY A 330 6.13 -2.72 -9.65
N GLY A 331 6.41 -2.55 -10.95
CA GLY A 331 7.75 -2.69 -11.50
C GLY A 331 8.77 -1.68 -10.97
N THR A 332 8.32 -0.50 -10.51
CA THR A 332 9.20 0.47 -9.83
C THR A 332 9.45 0.13 -8.38
N SER A 333 8.53 -0.54 -7.66
CA SER A 333 8.58 -0.69 -6.21
C SER A 333 9.83 -1.39 -5.70
N GLY A 334 10.17 -2.58 -6.23
CA GLY A 334 11.34 -3.36 -5.82
C GLY A 334 12.66 -2.66 -6.16
N PRO A 335 12.91 -2.32 -7.44
CA PRO A 335 14.14 -1.65 -7.84
C PRO A 335 14.38 -0.30 -7.15
N LEU A 336 13.30 0.44 -6.82
CA LEU A 336 13.38 1.73 -6.12
C LEU A 336 13.91 1.56 -4.69
N MET A 337 13.37 0.57 -3.96
CA MET A 337 13.82 0.25 -2.60
C MET A 337 15.25 -0.30 -2.60
N ALA A 338 15.58 -1.14 -3.59
CA ALA A 338 16.94 -1.66 -3.75
C ALA A 338 17.94 -0.54 -4.05
N LEU A 339 17.60 0.40 -4.96
CA LEU A 339 18.47 1.54 -5.25
C LEU A 339 18.72 2.40 -4.02
N LEU A 340 17.68 2.65 -3.20
CA LEU A 340 17.81 3.39 -1.96
C LEU A 340 18.75 2.67 -0.99
N ALA A 341 18.59 1.34 -0.85
CA ALA A 341 19.44 0.52 -0.01
C ALA A 341 20.90 0.50 -0.48
N ASP A 342 21.12 0.36 -1.81
CA ASP A 342 22.47 0.32 -2.40
C ASP A 342 23.24 1.64 -2.19
N LEU A 343 22.56 2.77 -1.99
CA LEU A 343 23.16 4.12 -1.85
C LEU A 343 23.10 4.67 -0.42
N THR A 344 22.54 3.95 0.53
CA THR A 344 22.37 4.43 1.91
C THR A 344 23.23 3.61 2.86
N PRO A 345 24.10 4.24 3.67
CA PRO A 345 24.83 3.55 4.74
C PRO A 345 23.90 2.89 5.75
N ASP A 346 24.31 1.75 6.32
CA ASP A 346 23.51 0.94 7.25
C ASP A 346 22.95 1.75 8.43
N GLU A 347 23.74 2.69 8.98
CA GLU A 347 23.36 3.53 10.12
C GLU A 347 22.21 4.50 9.79
N ARG A 348 21.99 4.82 8.50
CA ARG A 348 20.93 5.72 8.05
C ARG A 348 19.78 4.99 7.33
N MET A 349 19.90 3.68 7.14
CA MET A 349 18.93 2.88 6.38
C MET A 349 17.49 3.06 6.88
N GLY A 350 17.26 2.96 8.19
CA GLY A 350 15.93 3.13 8.77
C GLY A 350 15.33 4.50 8.49
N ARG A 351 16.14 5.58 8.54
CA ARG A 351 15.71 6.95 8.27
C ARG A 351 15.40 7.15 6.78
N ALA A 352 16.25 6.65 5.88
CA ALA A 352 16.03 6.75 4.45
C ALA A 352 14.75 6.00 4.00
N MET A 353 14.54 4.78 4.50
CA MET A 353 13.32 4.01 4.26
C MET A 353 12.07 4.68 4.83
N GLY A 354 12.17 5.26 6.04
CA GLY A 354 11.11 6.07 6.65
C GLY A 354 10.74 7.26 5.77
N THR A 355 11.74 7.99 5.27
CA THR A 355 11.56 9.13 4.37
C THR A 355 10.85 8.71 3.08
N ASN A 356 11.28 7.62 2.45
CA ASN A 356 10.63 7.10 1.26
C ASN A 356 9.15 6.75 1.49
N ASN A 357 8.81 6.16 2.64
CA ASN A 357 7.43 5.85 3.01
C ASN A 357 6.59 7.13 3.21
N VAL A 358 7.17 8.17 3.85
CA VAL A 358 6.52 9.48 4.00
C VAL A 358 6.17 10.07 2.64
N PHE A 359 7.12 10.08 1.68
CA PHE A 359 6.86 10.57 0.34
C PHE A 359 5.73 9.80 -0.36
N GLY A 360 5.70 8.48 -0.26
CA GLY A 360 4.65 7.64 -0.83
C GLY A 360 3.27 7.90 -0.20
N ASP A 361 3.20 8.01 1.13
CA ASP A 361 1.94 8.30 1.83
C ASP A 361 1.45 9.73 1.55
N VAL A 362 2.35 10.72 1.48
CA VAL A 362 2.00 12.09 1.11
C VAL A 362 1.52 12.16 -0.34
N GLY A 363 2.21 11.51 -1.28
CA GLY A 363 1.78 11.44 -2.67
C GLY A 363 0.39 10.82 -2.82
N GLY A 364 0.20 9.61 -2.28
CA GLY A 364 -1.09 8.93 -2.31
C GLY A 364 -2.20 9.63 -1.53
N GLY A 365 -1.85 10.46 -0.53
CA GLY A 365 -2.79 11.27 0.22
C GLY A 365 -3.16 12.59 -0.48
N LEU A 366 -2.20 13.31 -1.04
CA LEU A 366 -2.48 14.57 -1.75
C LEU A 366 -3.24 14.33 -3.07
N GLY A 367 -3.01 13.18 -3.71
CA GLY A 367 -3.62 12.89 -5.01
C GLY A 367 -5.14 13.05 -5.04
N PRO A 368 -5.94 12.41 -4.17
CA PRO A 368 -7.38 12.55 -4.19
C PRO A 368 -7.85 13.98 -3.89
N MET A 369 -7.15 14.70 -2.99
CA MET A 369 -7.49 16.08 -2.64
C MET A 369 -7.29 17.04 -3.80
N VAL A 370 -6.34 16.76 -4.69
CA VAL A 370 -6.03 17.56 -5.87
C VAL A 370 -6.84 17.08 -7.08
N SER A 371 -6.89 15.76 -7.33
CA SER A 371 -7.49 15.22 -8.55
C SER A 371 -9.00 15.39 -8.62
N LEU A 372 -9.72 15.14 -7.51
CA LEU A 372 -11.19 15.21 -7.53
C LEU A 372 -11.71 16.63 -7.83
N PRO A 373 -11.23 17.72 -7.17
CA PRO A 373 -11.64 19.07 -7.54
C PRO A 373 -11.21 19.49 -8.95
N LEU A 374 -10.01 19.05 -9.40
CA LEU A 374 -9.54 19.36 -10.74
C LEU A 374 -10.37 18.66 -11.81
N VAL A 375 -10.72 17.39 -11.62
CA VAL A 375 -11.59 16.66 -12.56
C VAL A 375 -12.97 17.33 -12.63
N ASP A 376 -13.50 17.78 -11.52
CA ASP A 376 -14.79 18.50 -11.46
C ASP A 376 -14.74 19.82 -12.23
N SER A 377 -13.60 20.53 -12.18
CA SER A 377 -13.46 21.88 -12.78
C SER A 377 -13.00 21.87 -14.24
N VAL A 378 -12.04 21.01 -14.62
CA VAL A 378 -11.41 21.00 -15.96
C VAL A 378 -11.60 19.71 -16.73
N GLY A 379 -12.23 18.69 -16.12
CA GLY A 379 -12.46 17.38 -16.72
C GLY A 379 -11.29 16.42 -16.61
N PHE A 380 -11.49 15.17 -17.09
CA PHE A 380 -10.54 14.07 -16.92
C PHE A 380 -9.30 14.20 -17.80
N LEU A 381 -9.47 14.58 -19.07
CA LEU A 381 -8.36 14.62 -20.06
C LEU A 381 -7.20 15.50 -19.60
N PRO A 382 -7.39 16.77 -19.19
CA PRO A 382 -6.27 17.59 -18.72
C PRO A 382 -5.61 17.04 -17.47
N VAL A 383 -6.38 16.47 -16.54
CA VAL A 383 -5.87 15.94 -15.27
C VAL A 383 -5.01 14.69 -15.53
N TYR A 384 -5.48 13.74 -16.33
CA TYR A 384 -4.70 12.54 -16.65
C TYR A 384 -3.48 12.85 -17.53
N ALA A 385 -3.59 13.77 -18.49
CA ALA A 385 -2.48 14.20 -19.33
C ALA A 385 -1.37 14.89 -18.50
N ALA A 386 -1.75 15.78 -17.59
CA ALA A 386 -0.80 16.42 -16.66
C ALA A 386 -0.16 15.38 -15.72
N CYS A 387 -0.97 14.46 -15.20
CA CYS A 387 -0.48 13.38 -14.34
C CYS A 387 0.49 12.43 -15.08
N ALA A 388 0.28 12.18 -16.37
CA ALA A 388 1.14 11.33 -17.18
C ALA A 388 2.58 11.87 -17.27
N VAL A 389 2.78 13.18 -17.27
CA VAL A 389 4.12 13.78 -17.35
C VAL A 389 4.93 13.60 -16.07
N LEU A 390 4.28 13.46 -14.92
CA LEU A 390 4.95 13.41 -13.61
C LEU A 390 5.96 12.26 -13.47
N PRO A 391 5.68 11.00 -13.90
CA PRO A 391 6.66 9.91 -13.83
C PRO A 391 7.93 10.20 -14.65
N LEU A 392 7.80 10.84 -15.80
CA LEU A 392 8.96 11.21 -16.62
C LEU A 392 9.80 12.31 -15.95
N ALA A 393 9.14 13.32 -15.38
CA ALA A 393 9.80 14.38 -14.62
C ALA A 393 10.54 13.81 -13.41
N ALA A 394 9.89 12.91 -12.63
CA ALA A 394 10.51 12.23 -11.51
C ALA A 394 11.70 11.34 -11.94
N GLY A 395 11.57 10.65 -13.09
CA GLY A 395 12.66 9.88 -13.68
C GLY A 395 13.85 10.75 -14.05
N GLY A 396 13.60 11.92 -14.64
CA GLY A 396 14.64 12.91 -14.94
C GLY A 396 15.35 13.43 -13.69
N LEU A 397 14.58 13.76 -12.63
CA LEU A 397 15.14 14.16 -11.34
C LEU A 397 15.97 13.04 -10.70
N LEU A 398 15.48 11.78 -10.78
CA LEU A 398 16.21 10.62 -10.30
C LEU A 398 17.56 10.47 -11.01
N VAL A 399 17.59 10.55 -12.35
CA VAL A 399 18.84 10.47 -13.14
C VAL A 399 19.81 11.55 -12.71
N VAL A 400 19.37 12.80 -12.61
CA VAL A 400 20.22 13.93 -12.19
C VAL A 400 20.73 13.73 -10.77
N GLY A 401 19.88 13.29 -9.83
CA GLY A 401 20.25 13.07 -8.43
C GLY A 401 21.28 11.96 -8.28
N ILE A 402 21.06 10.82 -8.94
CA ILE A 402 21.98 9.69 -8.90
C ILE A 402 23.33 10.04 -9.54
N TYR A 403 23.31 10.74 -10.69
CA TYR A 403 24.53 11.19 -11.33
C TYR A 403 25.36 12.15 -10.46
N ARG A 404 24.69 13.05 -9.74
CA ARG A 404 25.38 13.97 -8.83
C ARG A 404 26.00 13.26 -7.62
N GLU A 405 25.37 12.20 -7.14
CA GLU A 405 25.81 11.43 -5.99
C GLU A 405 26.95 10.46 -6.33
N THR A 406 26.82 9.76 -7.47
CA THR A 406 27.72 8.65 -7.82
C THR A 406 28.70 8.96 -8.95
N GLY A 407 28.48 10.02 -9.72
CA GLY A 407 29.20 10.30 -10.96
C GLY A 407 28.79 9.41 -12.15
N GLU A 408 27.86 8.48 -11.96
CA GLU A 408 27.40 7.52 -12.98
C GLU A 408 25.89 7.65 -13.22
N LEU A 409 25.45 7.49 -14.48
CA LEU A 409 24.03 7.47 -14.84
C LEU A 409 23.33 6.18 -14.40
N SER A 410 24.07 5.11 -14.22
CA SER A 410 23.56 3.80 -13.83
C SER A 410 24.64 3.03 -13.06
N PRO A 411 24.80 3.34 -11.76
CA PRO A 411 25.79 2.65 -10.94
C PRO A 411 25.51 1.14 -10.91
N ARG A 412 26.57 0.35 -10.98
CA ARG A 412 26.47 -1.11 -10.81
C ARG A 412 26.53 -1.44 -9.34
N VAL A 413 25.65 -2.33 -8.91
CA VAL A 413 25.75 -2.95 -7.60
C VAL A 413 26.84 -4.02 -7.63
N GLU A 414 27.90 -3.84 -6.87
CA GLU A 414 28.85 -4.91 -6.62
C GLU A 414 28.14 -6.02 -5.83
N ARG A 415 27.96 -7.17 -6.46
CA ARG A 415 27.51 -8.36 -5.72
C ARG A 415 28.57 -8.65 -4.65
N PRO A 416 28.22 -8.88 -3.38
CA PRO A 416 29.17 -9.46 -2.43
C PRO A 416 29.74 -10.72 -3.10
N ARG A 417 31.02 -10.74 -3.35
CA ARG A 417 31.72 -11.95 -3.82
C ARG A 417 31.41 -13.00 -2.77
N GLY A 418 30.57 -14.01 -3.14
CA GLY A 418 30.38 -15.17 -2.30
C GLY A 418 31.75 -15.65 -1.88
N GLY A 419 32.00 -15.66 -0.59
CA GLY A 419 33.25 -16.18 -0.04
C GLY A 419 33.37 -17.66 -0.40
N THR A 420 34.00 -17.93 -1.54
CA THR A 420 34.77 -19.11 -1.69
C THR A 420 36.03 -18.86 -0.85
N GLU A 421 35.95 -19.14 0.46
CA GLU A 421 37.16 -19.43 1.20
C GLU A 421 37.86 -20.55 0.43
N ASP A 422 38.99 -20.19 -0.20
CA ASP A 422 39.98 -21.12 -0.66
C ASP A 422 40.41 -22.01 0.52
N LEU A 423 39.78 -23.18 0.62
CA LEU A 423 40.28 -24.28 1.45
C LEU A 423 41.40 -24.98 0.66
N SER A 424 42.49 -24.27 0.47
CA SER A 424 43.74 -24.85 0.01
C SER A 424 44.88 -24.18 0.81
N ASP A 425 45.14 -24.76 2.01
CA ASP A 425 46.46 -25.03 2.54
C ASP A 425 46.35 -25.97 3.75
#